data_a048cbc60654d83ce645d3140a1ac34b
#
_entry.id   a048cbc60654d83ce645d3140a1ac34b
#
_cell.length_a   1.000
_cell.length_b   1.000
_cell.length_c   1.000
_cell.angle_alpha   90.00
_cell.angle_beta   90.00
_cell.angle_gamma   90.00
#
_symmetry.space_group_name_H-M   'P 1'
#
loop_
_entity.id
_entity.type
_entity.pdbx_description
1 polymer ?
#
loop_
_entity_poly.entity_id
_entity_poly.type
_entity_poly.pdbx_seq_one_letter_code
_entity_poly.pdbx_strand_id
1 'polypeptide(L)'
;MSDDGEIWTIGHWTCPVPTFLEPLDQARIDLLVDVRAQPGSRRNPQFRSAEMARWLGDAGIGYLHLPALGGRRGRQSVDPTINAGWQNASFKNYADYTLTDEYQRGLAELITLARSHRVAIMCGEPVPWRCHRQLIANSLVAQGWTVWHLISGSAPREHRLGQWGATPVVDERGRVTYPADAGGA
;
A
#
# COMPACT_ATOMS: atom_id res chain seq x y z
N MET A 1 -18.32 1.08 17.52
CA MET A 1 -17.13 0.22 17.71
C MET A 1 -16.10 0.68 16.71
N SER A 2 -15.02 1.27 17.21
CA SER A 2 -13.85 1.47 16.38
C SER A 2 -13.30 0.09 16.05
N ASP A 3 -13.34 -0.29 14.79
CA ASP A 3 -12.52 -1.40 14.31
C ASP A 3 -11.07 -0.91 14.44
N ASP A 4 -10.46 -1.13 15.60
CA ASP A 4 -9.05 -0.83 15.83
C ASP A 4 -8.19 -1.86 15.07
N GLY A 5 -8.47 -1.97 13.77
CA GLY A 5 -7.76 -2.89 12.90
C GLY A 5 -6.40 -2.35 12.51
N GLU A 6 -5.46 -3.27 12.36
CA GLU A 6 -4.10 -2.97 11.95
C GLU A 6 -3.79 -3.62 10.61
N ILE A 7 -3.06 -2.89 9.77
CA ILE A 7 -2.52 -3.39 8.49
C ILE A 7 -1.06 -2.97 8.41
N TRP A 8 -0.21 -3.87 7.92
CA TRP A 8 1.22 -3.61 7.76
C TRP A 8 1.55 -3.39 6.29
N THR A 9 2.66 -2.72 6.03
CA THR A 9 3.23 -2.59 4.67
C THR A 9 4.70 -3.00 4.69
N ILE A 10 5.17 -3.56 3.60
CA ILE A 10 6.55 -4.00 3.43
C ILE A 10 6.99 -3.83 1.97
N GLY A 11 8.29 -3.62 1.73
CA GLY A 11 8.87 -3.61 0.40
C GLY A 11 9.92 -4.71 0.27
N HIS A 12 9.95 -5.39 -0.89
CA HIS A 12 10.89 -6.52 -1.07
C HIS A 12 12.28 -6.09 -1.56
N TRP A 13 12.37 -5.01 -2.35
CA TRP A 13 13.62 -4.55 -3.00
C TRP A 13 14.53 -5.74 -3.40
N THR A 14 15.83 -5.74 -3.05
CA THR A 14 16.77 -6.81 -3.41
C THR A 14 17.14 -7.70 -2.23
N CYS A 15 16.38 -7.64 -1.13
CA CYS A 15 16.75 -8.35 0.09
C CYS A 15 16.70 -9.88 -0.05
N PRO A 16 17.52 -10.62 0.70
CA PRO A 16 17.36 -12.07 0.81
C PRO A 16 16.02 -12.45 1.42
N VAL A 17 15.50 -13.63 1.06
CA VAL A 17 14.23 -14.15 1.61
C VAL A 17 14.19 -14.16 3.14
N PRO A 18 15.23 -14.64 3.87
CA PRO A 18 15.20 -14.60 5.33
C PRO A 18 15.09 -13.18 5.91
N THR A 19 15.73 -12.20 5.29
CA THR A 19 15.65 -10.78 5.69
C THR A 19 14.24 -10.23 5.51
N PHE A 20 13.58 -10.64 4.43
CA PHE A 20 12.20 -10.25 4.15
C PHE A 20 11.21 -10.90 5.13
N LEU A 21 11.42 -12.17 5.47
CA LEU A 21 10.52 -12.92 6.36
C LEU A 21 10.58 -12.44 7.82
N GLU A 22 11.73 -11.98 8.29
CA GLU A 22 11.94 -11.60 9.69
C GLU A 22 10.92 -10.58 10.21
N PRO A 23 10.73 -9.40 9.57
CA PRO A 23 9.73 -8.45 10.05
C PRO A 23 8.30 -8.96 9.93
N LEU A 24 7.98 -9.79 8.95
CA LEU A 24 6.67 -10.42 8.82
C LEU A 24 6.40 -11.38 9.99
N ASP A 25 7.39 -12.15 10.38
CA ASP A 25 7.29 -13.07 11.50
C ASP A 25 7.13 -12.32 12.83
N GLN A 26 7.93 -11.28 13.04
CA GLN A 26 7.84 -10.43 14.23
C GLN A 26 6.46 -9.76 14.37
N ALA A 27 5.86 -9.32 13.27
CA ALA A 27 4.52 -8.74 13.25
C ALA A 27 3.41 -9.81 13.22
N ARG A 28 3.76 -11.09 13.16
CA ARG A 28 2.82 -12.22 13.11
C ARG A 28 1.88 -12.13 11.91
N ILE A 29 2.41 -11.71 10.77
CA ILE A 29 1.64 -11.64 9.52
C ILE A 29 1.28 -13.05 9.08
N ASP A 30 0.02 -13.26 8.72
CA ASP A 30 -0.46 -14.53 8.19
C ASP A 30 -0.90 -14.46 6.72
N LEU A 31 -1.03 -13.26 6.18
CA LEU A 31 -1.40 -13.05 4.77
C LEU A 31 -0.60 -11.89 4.18
N LEU A 32 0.14 -12.15 3.12
CA LEU A 32 0.79 -11.12 2.31
C LEU A 32 -0.08 -10.82 1.09
N VAL A 33 -0.46 -9.55 0.95
CA VAL A 33 -1.21 -9.05 -0.21
C VAL A 33 -0.24 -8.28 -1.11
N ASP A 34 -0.01 -8.81 -2.30
CA ASP A 34 0.89 -8.23 -3.28
C ASP A 34 0.17 -7.13 -4.07
N VAL A 35 0.61 -5.89 -3.88
CA VAL A 35 0.04 -4.71 -4.57
C VAL A 35 0.96 -4.21 -5.69
N ARG A 36 1.80 -5.08 -6.23
CA ARG A 36 2.56 -4.77 -7.45
C ARG A 36 1.65 -4.88 -8.66
N ALA A 37 1.88 -4.00 -9.64
CA ALA A 37 1.14 -4.08 -10.91
C ALA A 37 1.48 -5.39 -11.66
N GLN A 38 2.75 -5.76 -11.65
CA GLN A 38 3.26 -6.96 -12.32
C GLN A 38 4.21 -7.70 -11.38
N PRO A 39 3.77 -8.80 -10.75
CA PRO A 39 4.59 -9.53 -9.77
C PRO A 39 5.58 -10.52 -10.42
N GLY A 40 6.15 -10.12 -11.54
CA GLY A 40 7.23 -10.87 -12.21
C GLY A 40 8.53 -10.09 -12.11
N SER A 41 9.43 -10.48 -11.21
CA SER A 41 10.73 -9.82 -11.07
C SER A 41 11.80 -10.58 -11.84
N ARG A 42 12.42 -9.95 -12.84
CA ARG A 42 13.56 -10.53 -13.56
C ARG A 42 14.86 -10.41 -12.76
N ARG A 43 15.00 -9.31 -12.02
CA ARG A 43 16.21 -9.03 -11.22
C ARG A 43 16.22 -9.79 -9.90
N ASN A 44 15.06 -10.07 -9.35
CA ASN A 44 14.90 -10.73 -8.06
C ASN A 44 13.94 -11.91 -8.21
N PRO A 45 14.38 -13.04 -8.81
CA PRO A 45 13.49 -14.15 -9.12
C PRO A 45 12.81 -14.76 -7.90
N GLN A 46 13.40 -14.62 -6.71
CA GLN A 46 12.79 -15.08 -5.45
C GLN A 46 11.48 -14.32 -5.14
N PHE A 47 11.29 -13.12 -5.69
CA PHE A 47 10.08 -12.31 -5.49
C PHE A 47 9.08 -12.40 -6.66
N ARG A 48 9.23 -13.38 -7.53
CA ARG A 48 8.17 -13.74 -8.48
C ARG A 48 6.99 -14.35 -7.73
N SER A 49 5.77 -14.07 -8.17
CA SER A 49 4.55 -14.48 -7.46
C SER A 49 4.51 -15.98 -7.15
N ALA A 50 4.87 -16.83 -8.10
CA ALA A 50 4.89 -18.28 -7.90
C ALA A 50 5.92 -18.71 -6.83
N GLU A 51 7.11 -18.11 -6.85
CA GLU A 51 8.16 -18.39 -5.87
C GLU A 51 7.77 -17.88 -4.48
N MET A 52 7.20 -16.68 -4.41
CA MET A 52 6.72 -16.12 -3.14
C MET A 52 5.63 -16.98 -2.52
N ALA A 53 4.66 -17.40 -3.30
CA ALA A 53 3.58 -18.26 -2.81
C ALA A 53 4.14 -19.54 -2.17
N ARG A 54 5.21 -20.10 -2.75
CA ARG A 54 5.87 -21.31 -2.24
C ARG A 54 6.57 -21.08 -0.91
N TRP A 55 7.53 -20.12 -0.86
CA TRP A 55 8.32 -19.96 0.37
C TRP A 55 7.54 -19.21 1.48
N LEU A 56 6.56 -18.38 1.16
CA LEU A 56 5.64 -17.82 2.15
C LEU A 56 4.76 -18.94 2.74
N GLY A 57 4.25 -19.84 1.89
CA GLY A 57 3.47 -20.99 2.35
C GLY A 57 4.27 -21.90 3.30
N ASP A 58 5.55 -22.13 3.00
CA ASP A 58 6.45 -22.87 3.89
C ASP A 58 6.62 -22.19 5.25
N ALA A 59 6.52 -20.86 5.28
CA ALA A 59 6.59 -20.06 6.51
C ALA A 59 5.23 -19.86 7.20
N GLY A 60 4.16 -20.47 6.68
CA GLY A 60 2.82 -20.34 7.23
C GLY A 60 2.10 -19.05 6.87
N ILE A 61 2.54 -18.37 5.81
CA ILE A 61 1.96 -17.10 5.36
C ILE A 61 1.27 -17.29 4.01
N GLY A 62 -0.01 -16.91 3.92
CA GLY A 62 -0.75 -16.90 2.66
C GLY A 62 -0.23 -15.81 1.72
N TYR A 63 -0.43 -16.00 0.43
CA TYR A 63 -0.08 -15.04 -0.61
C TYR A 63 -1.30 -14.76 -1.50
N LEU A 64 -1.57 -13.48 -1.74
CA LEU A 64 -2.63 -13.04 -2.65
C LEU A 64 -2.11 -11.85 -3.47
N HIS A 65 -2.25 -11.90 -4.79
CA HIS A 65 -2.04 -10.75 -5.67
C HIS A 65 -3.34 -9.99 -5.82
N LEU A 66 -3.32 -8.70 -5.52
CA LEU A 66 -4.49 -7.81 -5.62
C LEU A 66 -4.23 -6.71 -6.64
N PRO A 67 -4.43 -6.99 -7.94
CA PRO A 67 -4.06 -6.05 -9.02
C PRO A 67 -4.86 -4.74 -8.98
N ALA A 68 -6.05 -4.73 -8.40
CA ALA A 68 -6.84 -3.51 -8.24
C ALA A 68 -6.12 -2.43 -7.42
N LEU A 69 -5.17 -2.81 -6.55
CA LEU A 69 -4.35 -1.89 -5.79
C LEU A 69 -2.96 -1.67 -6.40
N GLY A 70 -2.69 -2.28 -7.55
CA GLY A 70 -1.40 -2.19 -8.22
C GLY A 70 -1.01 -0.76 -8.58
N GLY A 71 0.29 -0.47 -8.51
CA GLY A 71 0.85 0.81 -8.94
C GLY A 71 0.96 0.93 -10.46
N ARG A 72 1.74 1.88 -10.94
CA ARG A 72 1.99 2.14 -12.38
C ARG A 72 0.71 2.39 -13.17
N ARG A 73 -0.12 3.30 -12.68
CA ARG A 73 -1.32 3.73 -13.39
C ARG A 73 -0.99 4.86 -14.35
N GLY A 74 -1.58 4.81 -15.53
CA GLY A 74 -1.52 5.89 -16.49
C GLY A 74 -2.46 7.03 -16.10
N ARG A 75 -2.55 8.01 -16.98
CA ARG A 75 -3.46 9.14 -16.82
C ARG A 75 -4.91 8.66 -16.74
N GLN A 76 -5.63 9.17 -15.75
CA GLN A 76 -7.04 8.83 -15.52
C GLN A 76 -7.96 9.93 -16.06
N SER A 77 -9.22 9.56 -16.33
CA SER A 77 -10.28 10.51 -16.69
C SER A 77 -10.86 11.18 -15.44
N VAL A 78 -10.05 11.96 -14.77
CA VAL A 78 -10.40 12.69 -13.54
C VAL A 78 -10.02 14.15 -13.76
N ASP A 79 -10.80 15.07 -13.22
CA ASP A 79 -10.47 16.49 -13.26
C ASP A 79 -9.04 16.71 -12.73
N PRO A 80 -8.13 17.30 -13.53
CA PRO A 80 -6.74 17.45 -13.14
C PRO A 80 -6.51 18.33 -11.91
N THR A 81 -7.50 19.09 -11.47
CA THR A 81 -7.39 19.95 -10.28
C THR A 81 -7.59 19.18 -8.98
N ILE A 82 -8.28 18.04 -9.01
CA ILE A 82 -8.66 17.30 -7.79
C ILE A 82 -7.41 16.86 -6.99
N ASN A 83 -6.38 16.37 -7.67
CA ASN A 83 -5.15 15.92 -7.05
C ASN A 83 -3.94 16.74 -7.51
N ALA A 84 -4.13 18.01 -7.80
CA ALA A 84 -3.08 18.90 -8.30
C ALA A 84 -1.98 19.19 -7.28
N GLY A 85 -2.16 18.81 -6.02
CA GLY A 85 -1.10 18.88 -4.99
C GLY A 85 0.07 17.94 -5.25
N TRP A 86 -0.14 16.86 -5.99
CA TRP A 86 0.92 15.97 -6.40
C TRP A 86 1.63 16.51 -7.65
N GLN A 87 2.92 16.83 -7.52
CA GLN A 87 3.76 17.26 -8.65
C GLN A 87 4.33 16.09 -9.43
N ASN A 88 4.62 14.97 -8.73
CA ASN A 88 5.07 13.75 -9.38
C ASN A 88 3.92 13.12 -10.16
N ALA A 89 4.10 12.95 -11.47
CA ALA A 89 3.06 12.43 -12.36
C ALA A 89 2.59 11.02 -11.98
N SER A 90 3.48 10.16 -11.54
CA SER A 90 3.14 8.78 -11.14
C SER A 90 2.24 8.78 -9.90
N PHE A 91 2.56 9.57 -8.90
CA PHE A 91 1.73 9.68 -7.70
C PHE A 91 0.40 10.37 -7.98
N LYS A 92 0.42 11.42 -8.83
CA LYS A 92 -0.81 12.08 -9.26
C LYS A 92 -1.75 11.12 -9.99
N ASN A 93 -1.23 10.33 -10.93
CA ASN A 93 -2.01 9.33 -11.65
C ASN A 93 -2.60 8.29 -10.69
N TYR A 94 -1.82 7.85 -9.72
CA TYR A 94 -2.31 6.89 -8.72
C TYR A 94 -3.36 7.52 -7.80
N ALA A 95 -3.16 8.77 -7.37
CA ALA A 95 -4.15 9.51 -6.58
C ALA A 95 -5.48 9.64 -7.33
N ASP A 96 -5.43 9.97 -8.62
CA ASP A 96 -6.62 9.99 -9.49
C ASP A 96 -7.26 8.60 -9.59
N TYR A 97 -6.44 7.55 -9.72
CA TYR A 97 -6.90 6.17 -9.76
C TYR A 97 -7.63 5.75 -8.48
N THR A 98 -7.21 6.27 -7.31
CA THR A 98 -7.89 5.96 -6.04
C THR A 98 -9.36 6.39 -6.01
N LEU A 99 -9.77 7.28 -6.89
CA LEU A 99 -11.15 7.74 -6.99
C LEU A 99 -12.03 6.85 -7.88
N THR A 100 -11.42 5.84 -8.52
CA THR A 100 -12.17 4.90 -9.39
C THR A 100 -12.87 3.82 -8.58
N ASP A 101 -13.94 3.27 -9.15
CA ASP A 101 -14.65 2.14 -8.54
C ASP A 101 -13.77 0.89 -8.42
N GLU A 102 -12.87 0.67 -9.37
CA GLU A 102 -11.93 -0.45 -9.34
C GLU A 102 -11.05 -0.40 -8.10
N TYR A 103 -10.44 0.75 -7.82
CA TYR A 103 -9.63 0.94 -6.62
C TYR A 103 -10.46 0.76 -5.35
N GLN A 104 -11.63 1.38 -5.29
CA GLN A 104 -12.49 1.33 -4.09
C GLN A 104 -12.95 -0.10 -3.80
N ARG A 105 -13.23 -0.91 -4.82
CA ARG A 105 -13.53 -2.34 -4.63
C ARG A 105 -12.32 -3.11 -4.13
N GLY A 106 -11.14 -2.83 -4.68
CA GLY A 106 -9.89 -3.44 -4.22
C GLY A 106 -9.57 -3.09 -2.77
N LEU A 107 -9.78 -1.83 -2.39
CA LEU A 107 -9.59 -1.38 -1.01
C LEU A 107 -10.57 -2.08 -0.06
N ALA A 108 -11.83 -2.21 -0.45
CA ALA A 108 -12.85 -2.92 0.34
C ALA A 108 -12.48 -4.40 0.50
N GLU A 109 -11.97 -5.05 -0.53
CA GLU A 109 -11.49 -6.44 -0.45
C GLU A 109 -10.32 -6.56 0.54
N LEU A 110 -9.34 -5.65 0.48
CA LEU A 110 -8.23 -5.61 1.42
C LEU A 110 -8.72 -5.46 2.87
N ILE A 111 -9.65 -4.56 3.10
CA ILE A 111 -10.23 -4.33 4.43
C ILE A 111 -10.96 -5.59 4.93
N THR A 112 -11.71 -6.25 4.07
CA THR A 112 -12.40 -7.51 4.42
C THR A 112 -11.39 -8.58 4.85
N LEU A 113 -10.28 -8.73 4.11
CA LEU A 113 -9.20 -9.64 4.46
C LEU A 113 -8.55 -9.28 5.80
N ALA A 114 -8.33 -8.00 6.04
CA ALA A 114 -7.67 -7.52 7.25
C ALA A 114 -8.52 -7.69 8.53
N ARG A 115 -9.84 -7.87 8.39
CA ARG A 115 -10.71 -8.17 9.52
C ARG A 115 -10.53 -9.59 10.06
N SER A 116 -10.08 -10.52 9.22
CA SER A 116 -9.90 -11.93 9.59
C SER A 116 -8.43 -12.40 9.54
N HIS A 117 -7.53 -11.58 9.03
CA HIS A 117 -6.11 -11.89 8.89
C HIS A 117 -5.23 -10.76 9.39
N ARG A 118 -4.01 -11.09 9.78
CA ARG A 118 -2.96 -10.10 9.97
C ARG A 118 -2.27 -9.89 8.62
N VAL A 119 -2.64 -8.81 7.94
CA VAL A 119 -2.28 -8.56 6.55
C VAL A 119 -1.11 -7.60 6.46
N ALA A 120 -0.14 -7.93 5.61
CA ALA A 120 0.85 -6.97 5.11
C ALA A 120 0.66 -6.78 3.61
N ILE A 121 0.57 -5.53 3.14
CA ILE A 121 0.63 -5.22 1.72
C ILE A 121 2.09 -5.04 1.30
N MET A 122 2.44 -5.48 0.10
CA MET A 122 3.82 -5.48 -0.39
C MET A 122 3.95 -4.89 -1.77
N CYS A 123 4.99 -4.07 -1.97
CA CYS A 123 5.47 -3.66 -3.28
C CYS A 123 6.98 -3.87 -3.42
N GLY A 124 7.56 -3.45 -4.54
CA GLY A 124 8.99 -3.60 -4.82
C GLY A 124 9.90 -2.59 -4.16
N GLU A 125 9.39 -1.43 -3.77
CA GLU A 125 10.18 -0.35 -3.19
C GLU A 125 10.48 -0.60 -1.70
N PRO A 126 11.71 -0.36 -1.23
CA PRO A 126 12.06 -0.62 0.17
C PRO A 126 11.36 0.33 1.14
N VAL A 127 11.08 1.55 0.72
CA VAL A 127 10.53 2.59 1.60
C VAL A 127 9.18 3.08 1.09
N PRO A 128 8.21 3.29 2.00
CA PRO A 128 6.84 3.61 1.60
C PRO A 128 6.69 4.98 0.95
N TRP A 129 7.56 5.95 1.29
CA TRP A 129 7.47 7.30 0.71
C TRP A 129 7.90 7.39 -0.76
N ARG A 130 8.47 6.32 -1.33
CA ARG A 130 8.79 6.20 -2.76
C ARG A 130 7.83 5.30 -3.51
N CYS A 131 6.74 4.89 -2.87
CA CYS A 131 5.85 3.88 -3.38
C CYS A 131 4.40 4.30 -3.22
N HIS A 132 3.54 3.79 -4.12
CA HIS A 132 2.09 3.97 -4.02
C HIS A 132 1.49 3.41 -2.72
N ARG A 133 2.24 2.62 -1.95
CA ARG A 133 1.81 2.17 -0.61
C ARG A 133 1.45 3.34 0.30
N GLN A 134 2.12 4.50 0.16
CA GLN A 134 1.77 5.67 0.98
C GLN A 134 0.35 6.18 0.70
N LEU A 135 -0.11 6.08 -0.56
CA LEU A 135 -1.47 6.48 -0.92
C LEU A 135 -2.49 5.46 -0.43
N ILE A 136 -2.19 4.17 -0.52
CA ILE A 136 -3.02 3.12 0.07
C ILE A 136 -3.10 3.32 1.60
N ALA A 137 -1.97 3.58 2.24
CA ALA A 137 -1.91 3.85 3.68
C ALA A 137 -2.77 5.06 4.07
N ASN A 138 -2.73 6.14 3.30
CA ASN A 138 -3.59 7.30 3.51
C ASN A 138 -5.07 6.92 3.42
N SER A 139 -5.45 6.12 2.42
CA SER A 139 -6.82 5.63 2.27
C SER A 139 -7.28 4.81 3.47
N LEU A 140 -6.41 3.95 3.99
CA LEU A 140 -6.71 3.08 5.14
C LEU A 140 -6.84 3.90 6.44
N VAL A 141 -5.90 4.80 6.69
CA VAL A 141 -5.96 5.70 7.87
C VAL A 141 -7.21 6.57 7.83
N ALA A 142 -7.58 7.07 6.65
CA ALA A 142 -8.81 7.85 6.48
C ALA A 142 -10.08 7.06 6.84
N GLN A 143 -10.02 5.73 6.78
CA GLN A 143 -11.12 4.84 7.17
C GLN A 143 -11.00 4.28 8.59
N GLY A 144 -10.05 4.78 9.38
CA GLY A 144 -9.90 4.43 10.78
C GLY A 144 -8.96 3.26 11.08
N TRP A 145 -8.20 2.79 10.08
CA TRP A 145 -7.20 1.72 10.28
C TRP A 145 -5.89 2.27 10.78
N THR A 146 -5.20 1.52 11.63
CA THR A 146 -3.80 1.78 11.97
C THR A 146 -2.91 1.06 10.97
N VAL A 147 -1.98 1.79 10.35
CA VAL A 147 -1.06 1.24 9.34
C VAL A 147 0.37 1.32 9.86
N TRP A 148 1.08 0.19 9.80
CA TRP A 148 2.46 0.07 10.23
C TRP A 148 3.37 -0.24 9.05
N HIS A 149 4.41 0.56 8.87
CA HIS A 149 5.43 0.29 7.86
C HIS A 149 6.55 -0.56 8.44
N LEU A 150 6.76 -1.73 7.84
CA LEU A 150 7.88 -2.61 8.15
C LEU A 150 9.07 -2.21 7.26
N ILE A 151 10.07 -1.62 7.87
CA ILE A 151 11.29 -1.19 7.19
C ILE A 151 12.45 -1.98 7.79
N SER A 152 13.24 -2.64 6.93
CA SER A 152 14.34 -3.49 7.37
C SER A 152 15.29 -2.76 8.34
N GLY A 153 15.63 -3.43 9.44
CA GLY A 153 16.54 -2.90 10.46
C GLY A 153 15.95 -1.85 11.39
N SER A 154 14.65 -1.59 11.28
CA SER A 154 13.95 -0.60 12.12
C SER A 154 12.73 -1.22 12.79
N ALA A 155 12.29 -0.64 13.91
CA ALA A 155 11.00 -0.99 14.49
C ALA A 155 9.87 -0.58 13.55
N PRO A 156 8.69 -1.25 13.61
CA PRO A 156 7.53 -0.83 12.81
C PRO A 156 7.20 0.65 13.05
N ARG A 157 6.87 1.34 11.97
CA ARG A 157 6.63 2.78 11.99
C ARG A 157 5.18 3.07 11.64
N GLU A 158 4.46 3.72 12.55
CA GLU A 158 3.07 4.07 12.31
C GLU A 158 2.94 5.11 11.20
N HIS A 159 2.02 4.88 10.28
CA HIS A 159 1.71 5.83 9.22
C HIS A 159 0.80 6.94 9.75
N ARG A 160 1.16 8.18 9.46
CA ARG A 160 0.32 9.35 9.70
C ARG A 160 -0.25 9.85 8.38
N LEU A 161 -1.53 10.19 8.37
CA LEU A 161 -2.20 10.72 7.20
C LEU A 161 -1.42 11.92 6.64
N GLY A 162 -1.02 11.85 5.37
CA GLY A 162 -0.28 12.92 4.71
C GLY A 162 1.14 13.13 5.21
N GLN A 163 1.74 12.13 5.81
CA GLN A 163 3.10 12.20 6.36
C GLN A 163 4.15 12.58 5.31
N TRP A 164 3.95 12.14 4.06
CA TRP A 164 4.86 12.41 2.95
C TRP A 164 4.08 12.92 1.73
N GLY A 165 4.68 13.82 0.99
CA GLY A 165 4.13 14.32 -0.26
C GLY A 165 3.00 15.32 -0.09
N ALA A 166 1.98 15.22 -0.95
CA ALA A 166 0.88 16.18 -0.99
C ALA A 166 -0.04 16.08 0.23
N THR A 167 -0.61 17.20 0.61
CA THR A 167 -1.52 17.29 1.77
C THR A 167 -2.88 16.67 1.43
N PRO A 168 -3.34 15.66 2.18
CA PRO A 168 -4.61 15.00 1.92
C PRO A 168 -5.80 15.79 2.48
N VAL A 169 -6.95 15.63 1.81
CA VAL A 169 -8.27 16.03 2.30
C VAL A 169 -9.15 14.80 2.26
N VAL A 170 -9.84 14.50 3.36
CA VAL A 170 -10.72 13.34 3.48
C VAL A 170 -12.17 13.81 3.37
N ASP A 171 -12.94 13.20 2.47
CA ASP A 171 -14.36 13.51 2.31
C ASP A 171 -15.23 12.71 3.29
N GLU A 172 -16.54 12.96 3.26
CA GLU A 172 -17.52 12.30 4.15
C GLU A 172 -17.59 10.78 3.97
N ARG A 173 -17.15 10.28 2.79
CA ARG A 173 -17.10 8.84 2.47
C ARG A 173 -15.76 8.19 2.80
N GLY A 174 -14.82 8.97 3.36
CA GLY A 174 -13.47 8.48 3.66
C GLY A 174 -12.55 8.42 2.44
N ARG A 175 -12.92 9.00 1.32
CA ARG A 175 -12.06 9.11 0.14
C ARG A 175 -11.06 10.24 0.32
N VAL A 176 -9.86 10.04 -0.20
CA VAL A 176 -8.76 10.99 -0.03
C VAL A 176 -8.45 11.68 -1.35
N THR A 177 -8.38 13.00 -1.31
CA THR A 177 -7.94 13.83 -2.44
C THR A 177 -6.78 14.71 -2.01
N TYR A 178 -6.05 15.22 -2.99
CA TYR A 178 -4.83 16.00 -2.74
C TYR A 178 -4.87 17.28 -3.58
N PRO A 179 -5.75 18.23 -3.24
CA PRO A 179 -5.84 19.47 -4.00
C PRO A 179 -4.57 20.29 -3.88
N ALA A 180 -4.32 21.17 -4.84
CA ALA A 180 -3.25 22.13 -4.72
C ALA A 180 -3.45 22.97 -3.46
N ASP A 181 -2.35 23.24 -2.74
CA ASP A 181 -2.42 24.10 -1.57
C ASP A 181 -3.01 25.46 -1.96
N ALA A 182 -4.18 25.76 -1.41
CA ALA A 182 -4.81 27.08 -1.56
C ALA A 182 -4.07 28.16 -0.75
N GLY A 183 -2.95 27.78 -0.16
CA GLY A 183 -2.29 28.54 0.87
C GLY A 183 -1.06 29.29 0.45
N GLY A 184 -0.97 29.66 -0.76
CA GLY A 184 0.10 30.58 -1.18
C GLY A 184 -0.14 32.04 -0.84
N ALA A 185 -1.06 32.31 0.02
CA ALA A 185 -1.24 33.69 0.46
C ALA A 185 -0.33 34.03 1.61
#